data_443b219c528b7ac131e8dff05abd0189
#
_entry.id   443b219c528b7ac131e8dff05abd0189
#
_cell.length_a   1.000
_cell.length_b   1.000
_cell.length_c   1.000
_cell.angle_alpha   90.00
_cell.angle_beta   90.00
_cell.angle_gamma   90.00
#
_symmetry.space_group_name_H-M   'P 1'
#
loop_
_entity.id
_entity.type
_entity.pdbx_description
1 polymer ?
#
loop_
_entity_poly.entity_id
_entity_poly.type
_entity_poly.pdbx_seq_one_letter_code
_entity_poly.pdbx_strand_id
1 'polypeptide(L)'
;DLGKVHFSSLKYFLYGAAPMSVEKLKQAIGQVGPVMMGGYGQTEAPTSISFLTPGEHFSAGQLTSDERLSSVGRPNALVRVEIMNDASEILPPGATGEICVRGDLVMKGYYKAPEKTAETIVDGWLHTGDIGHLDADGYLHITDRKKDMIITGGFNVYPSEVEQVIWSHPAVQDCAVIGVPDEHWGEAVTAVVELNAGQQVGADELIALCKDRLGSVKAPKSIEFVDSLPRSPIGKVLKKDLRAKYWQNVDRRI
;
A
#
# COMPACT_ATOMS: atom_id res chain seq x y z
N ASP A 1 -7.77 23.95 -13.86
CA ASP A 1 -7.50 23.59 -15.28
C ASP A 1 -5.99 23.48 -15.49
N LEU A 2 -5.46 22.24 -15.32
CA LEU A 2 -4.02 21.97 -15.42
C LEU A 2 -3.46 22.25 -16.84
N GLY A 3 -4.30 22.20 -17.87
CA GLY A 3 -3.90 22.52 -19.24
C GLY A 3 -3.44 23.98 -19.47
N LYS A 4 -3.67 24.86 -18.49
CA LYS A 4 -3.22 26.27 -18.54
C LYS A 4 -1.96 26.53 -17.70
N VAL A 5 -1.44 25.50 -17.04
CA VAL A 5 -0.27 25.61 -16.15
C VAL A 5 0.96 25.09 -16.87
N HIS A 6 2.04 25.87 -16.83
CA HIS A 6 3.34 25.47 -17.38
C HIS A 6 4.23 24.91 -16.26
N PHE A 7 4.61 23.64 -16.37
CA PHE A 7 5.46 22.95 -15.39
C PHE A 7 6.96 22.95 -15.76
N SER A 8 7.38 23.76 -16.72
CA SER A 8 8.76 23.76 -17.26
C SER A 8 9.86 24.09 -16.23
N SER A 9 9.51 24.77 -15.14
CA SER A 9 10.44 25.06 -14.03
C SER A 9 10.40 24.01 -12.91
N LEU A 10 9.45 23.09 -12.93
CA LEU A 10 9.30 22.05 -11.92
C LEU A 10 10.38 20.98 -12.13
N LYS A 11 11.17 20.71 -11.10
CA LYS A 11 12.22 19.68 -11.14
C LYS A 11 11.79 18.39 -10.46
N TYR A 12 11.04 18.51 -9.38
CA TYR A 12 10.55 17.38 -8.59
C TYR A 12 9.12 17.63 -8.14
N PHE A 13 8.28 16.63 -8.30
CA PHE A 13 6.95 16.55 -7.71
C PHE A 13 6.90 15.31 -6.82
N LEU A 14 6.99 15.52 -5.50
CA LEU A 14 6.98 14.42 -4.54
C LEU A 14 5.57 13.87 -4.35
N TYR A 15 5.47 12.54 -4.37
CA TYR A 15 4.27 11.83 -3.97
C TYR A 15 4.63 10.71 -2.99
N GLY A 16 3.70 10.34 -2.12
CA GLY A 16 3.91 9.32 -1.09
C GLY A 16 2.88 9.41 0.02
N ALA A 17 3.22 8.90 1.20
CA ALA A 17 2.38 8.81 2.40
C ALA A 17 1.14 7.89 2.28
N ALA A 18 0.69 7.56 1.07
CA ALA A 18 -0.40 6.62 0.78
C ALA A 18 -0.10 5.87 -0.53
N PRO A 19 -0.69 4.68 -0.74
CA PRO A 19 -0.57 3.98 -2.00
C PRO A 19 -1.08 4.83 -3.18
N MET A 20 -0.35 4.77 -4.30
CA MET A 20 -0.72 5.41 -5.56
C MET A 20 -1.02 4.32 -6.58
N SER A 21 -2.17 4.37 -7.26
CA SER A 21 -2.41 3.44 -8.36
C SER A 21 -1.48 3.77 -9.54
N VAL A 22 -0.99 2.73 -10.22
CA VAL A 22 -0.09 2.88 -11.37
C VAL A 22 -0.74 3.72 -12.47
N GLU A 23 -2.04 3.53 -12.72
CA GLU A 23 -2.77 4.30 -13.72
C GLU A 23 -2.83 5.80 -13.39
N LYS A 24 -3.10 6.15 -12.12
CA LYS A 24 -3.07 7.56 -11.68
C LYS A 24 -1.67 8.16 -11.76
N LEU A 25 -0.63 7.36 -11.47
CA LEU A 25 0.76 7.79 -11.62
C LEU A 25 1.11 8.09 -13.09
N LYS A 26 0.73 7.19 -14.02
CA LYS A 26 0.91 7.40 -15.46
C LYS A 26 0.20 8.66 -15.96
N GLN A 27 -1.05 8.89 -15.52
CA GLN A 27 -1.80 10.10 -15.83
C GLN A 27 -1.10 11.35 -15.30
N ALA A 28 -0.62 11.33 -14.05
CA ALA A 28 0.11 12.45 -13.46
C ALA A 28 1.40 12.75 -14.24
N ILE A 29 2.19 11.72 -14.59
CA ILE A 29 3.40 11.89 -15.41
C ILE A 29 3.07 12.51 -16.78
N GLY A 30 1.97 12.08 -17.41
CA GLY A 30 1.51 12.65 -18.68
C GLY A 30 1.13 14.14 -18.58
N GLN A 31 0.69 14.60 -17.41
CA GLN A 31 0.27 15.98 -17.17
C GLN A 31 1.42 16.90 -16.76
N VAL A 32 2.27 16.46 -15.81
CA VAL A 32 3.30 17.32 -15.22
C VAL A 32 4.71 17.06 -15.79
N GLY A 33 4.86 16.01 -16.58
CA GLY A 33 6.14 15.60 -17.16
C GLY A 33 6.96 14.66 -16.27
N PRO A 34 8.24 14.38 -16.64
CA PRO A 34 9.11 13.39 -16.01
C PRO A 34 9.75 13.93 -14.71
N VAL A 35 8.94 14.46 -13.82
CA VAL A 35 9.38 15.12 -12.57
C VAL A 35 8.84 14.44 -11.30
N MET A 36 8.07 13.36 -11.48
CA MET A 36 7.50 12.63 -10.35
C MET A 36 8.58 11.92 -9.54
N MET A 37 8.49 12.01 -8.21
CA MET A 37 9.41 11.36 -7.28
C MET A 37 8.61 10.69 -6.17
N GLY A 38 8.59 9.36 -6.17
CA GLY A 38 7.98 8.56 -5.12
C GLY A 38 8.84 8.54 -3.86
N GLY A 39 8.23 8.62 -2.68
CA GLY A 39 8.94 8.51 -1.41
C GLY A 39 8.19 7.63 -0.42
N TYR A 40 8.93 6.73 0.23
CA TYR A 40 8.42 5.91 1.33
C TYR A 40 9.13 6.26 2.63
N GLY A 41 8.34 6.32 3.67
CA GLY A 41 8.78 6.50 5.04
C GLY A 41 7.57 6.62 5.97
N GLN A 42 7.86 6.70 7.25
CA GLN A 42 6.86 6.87 8.30
C GLN A 42 7.40 7.79 9.38
N THR A 43 6.60 8.16 10.36
CA THR A 43 7.03 9.08 11.43
C THR A 43 8.26 8.57 12.19
N GLU A 44 8.38 7.28 12.33
CA GLU A 44 9.46 6.56 13.00
C GLU A 44 10.77 6.54 12.20
N ALA A 45 10.70 6.72 10.87
CA ALA A 45 11.80 6.89 9.93
C ALA A 45 11.35 7.81 8.78
N PRO A 46 11.48 9.15 8.97
CA PRO A 46 10.75 10.13 8.16
C PRO A 46 11.18 10.13 6.68
N THR A 47 10.21 9.95 5.80
CA THR A 47 10.17 10.26 4.35
C THR A 47 11.28 9.66 3.47
N SER A 48 12.34 9.08 4.04
CA SER A 48 13.57 8.80 3.29
C SER A 48 14.03 7.34 3.40
N ILE A 49 13.14 6.40 3.69
CA ILE A 49 13.50 4.97 3.69
C ILE A 49 13.88 4.55 2.27
N SER A 50 13.03 4.90 1.28
CA SER A 50 13.32 4.66 -0.14
C SER A 50 12.76 5.74 -1.04
N PHE A 51 13.28 5.81 -2.27
CA PHE A 51 12.83 6.73 -3.31
C PHE A 51 12.74 6.03 -4.66
N LEU A 52 11.64 6.30 -5.38
CA LEU A 52 11.54 6.08 -6.82
C LEU A 52 11.81 7.44 -7.49
N THR A 53 13.01 7.60 -8.02
CA THR A 53 13.46 8.88 -8.61
C THR A 53 12.77 9.15 -9.95
N PRO A 54 12.74 10.42 -10.44
CA PRO A 54 12.13 10.73 -11.73
C PRO A 54 12.67 9.89 -12.89
N GLY A 55 13.99 9.62 -12.91
CA GLY A 55 14.60 8.81 -13.96
C GLY A 55 14.19 7.34 -13.93
N GLU A 56 13.87 6.80 -12.75
CA GLU A 56 13.47 5.39 -12.59
C GLU A 56 12.03 5.10 -13.03
N HIS A 57 11.22 6.14 -13.25
CA HIS A 57 9.90 6.00 -13.88
C HIS A 57 10.01 5.68 -15.39
N PHE A 58 11.21 5.76 -15.94
CA PHE A 58 11.45 5.55 -17.36
C PHE A 58 12.51 4.48 -17.62
N SER A 59 12.39 3.82 -18.76
CA SER A 59 13.38 2.90 -19.33
C SER A 59 13.46 3.17 -20.83
N ALA A 60 14.66 3.41 -21.36
CA ALA A 60 14.90 3.75 -22.78
C ALA A 60 13.98 4.88 -23.30
N GLY A 61 13.69 5.89 -22.47
CA GLY A 61 12.86 7.05 -22.84
C GLY A 61 11.35 6.82 -22.83
N GLN A 62 10.90 5.63 -22.45
CA GLN A 62 9.48 5.28 -22.27
C GLN A 62 9.19 5.00 -20.80
N LEU A 63 7.91 5.04 -20.41
CA LEU A 63 7.52 4.61 -19.07
C LEU A 63 8.00 3.17 -18.83
N THR A 64 8.54 2.95 -17.64
CA THR A 64 8.99 1.62 -17.21
C THR A 64 7.82 0.66 -16.97
N SER A 65 8.10 -0.58 -16.58
CA SER A 65 7.07 -1.59 -16.28
C SER A 65 6.15 -1.15 -15.13
N ASP A 66 4.92 -1.63 -15.15
CA ASP A 66 3.94 -1.39 -14.09
C ASP A 66 4.41 -1.92 -12.74
N GLU A 67 5.16 -3.02 -12.73
CA GLU A 67 5.81 -3.56 -11.54
C GLU A 67 6.75 -2.53 -10.90
N ARG A 68 7.67 -1.92 -11.67
CA ARG A 68 8.55 -0.87 -11.15
C ARG A 68 7.79 0.40 -10.74
N LEU A 69 6.78 0.80 -11.50
CA LEU A 69 5.94 1.96 -11.17
C LEU A 69 5.14 1.75 -9.87
N SER A 70 4.82 0.51 -9.51
CA SER A 70 4.16 0.16 -8.25
C SER A 70 5.10 0.09 -7.06
N SER A 71 6.42 0.07 -7.28
CA SER A 71 7.41 0.07 -6.20
C SER A 71 7.49 1.43 -5.50
N VAL A 72 8.06 1.42 -4.31
CA VAL A 72 8.42 2.64 -3.58
C VAL A 72 9.89 3.03 -3.80
N GLY A 73 10.49 2.48 -4.85
CA GLY A 73 11.87 2.76 -5.25
C GLY A 73 12.92 1.97 -4.47
N ARG A 74 14.16 2.45 -4.51
CA ARG A 74 15.29 1.80 -3.85
C ARG A 74 15.57 2.40 -2.48
N PRO A 75 16.06 1.59 -1.52
CA PRO A 75 16.52 2.08 -0.24
C PRO A 75 17.54 3.20 -0.39
N ASN A 76 17.39 4.21 0.46
CA ASN A 76 18.33 5.33 0.54
C ASN A 76 19.69 4.84 1.13
N ALA A 77 20.78 5.46 0.69
CA ALA A 77 22.13 5.15 1.17
C ALA A 77 22.35 5.41 2.69
N LEU A 78 21.44 6.16 3.35
CA LEU A 78 21.53 6.46 4.79
C LEU A 78 20.88 5.39 5.68
N VAL A 79 20.22 4.40 5.09
CA VAL A 79 19.54 3.32 5.83
C VAL A 79 19.82 1.97 5.20
N ARG A 80 19.81 0.95 6.03
CA ARG A 80 19.74 -0.45 5.61
C ARG A 80 18.31 -0.91 5.72
N VAL A 81 17.79 -1.51 4.66
CA VAL A 81 16.46 -2.12 4.60
C VAL A 81 16.63 -3.61 4.41
N GLU A 82 15.96 -4.39 5.24
CA GLU A 82 15.89 -5.85 5.14
C GLU A 82 14.43 -6.30 5.24
N ILE A 83 14.14 -7.45 4.66
CA ILE A 83 12.86 -8.12 4.79
C ILE A 83 13.01 -9.25 5.81
N MET A 84 12.19 -9.26 6.85
CA MET A 84 12.29 -10.21 7.96
C MET A 84 11.00 -10.98 8.19
N ASN A 85 11.16 -12.21 8.72
CA ASN A 85 10.05 -13.01 9.22
C ASN A 85 9.67 -12.62 10.67
N ASP A 86 8.66 -13.29 11.24
CA ASP A 86 8.22 -13.03 12.63
C ASP A 86 9.26 -13.38 13.71
N ALA A 87 10.27 -14.16 13.36
CA ALA A 87 11.42 -14.46 14.24
C ALA A 87 12.55 -13.43 14.10
N SER A 88 12.35 -12.32 13.38
CA SER A 88 13.36 -11.30 13.04
C SER A 88 14.56 -11.86 12.25
N GLU A 89 14.37 -12.93 11.51
CA GLU A 89 15.39 -13.49 10.62
C GLU A 89 15.26 -12.85 9.24
N ILE A 90 16.41 -12.46 8.65
CA ILE A 90 16.46 -11.87 7.32
C ILE A 90 16.07 -12.91 6.27
N LEU A 91 15.12 -12.55 5.42
CA LEU A 91 14.66 -13.40 4.33
C LEU A 91 15.49 -13.19 3.05
N PRO A 92 15.55 -14.20 2.17
CA PRO A 92 16.23 -14.07 0.88
C PRO A 92 15.50 -13.06 -0.04
N PRO A 93 16.21 -12.48 -1.03
CA PRO A 93 15.62 -11.60 -2.02
C PRO A 93 14.37 -12.20 -2.69
N GLY A 94 13.35 -11.41 -2.91
CA GLY A 94 12.06 -11.83 -3.47
C GLY A 94 11.08 -12.44 -2.47
N ALA A 95 11.54 -12.83 -1.27
CA ALA A 95 10.62 -13.32 -0.23
C ALA A 95 9.84 -12.16 0.39
N THR A 96 8.58 -12.43 0.73
CA THR A 96 7.69 -11.46 1.38
C THR A 96 7.80 -11.59 2.91
N GLY A 97 7.96 -10.47 3.59
CA GLY A 97 8.03 -10.37 5.05
C GLY A 97 7.87 -8.93 5.52
N GLU A 98 8.15 -8.68 6.79
CA GLU A 98 8.10 -7.34 7.35
C GLU A 98 9.30 -6.51 6.87
N ILE A 99 9.03 -5.28 6.44
CA ILE A 99 10.06 -4.31 6.07
C ILE A 99 10.70 -3.79 7.36
N CYS A 100 11.99 -4.06 7.55
CA CYS A 100 12.75 -3.63 8.71
C CYS A 100 13.85 -2.66 8.30
N VAL A 101 14.03 -1.59 9.08
CA VAL A 101 14.91 -0.47 8.75
C VAL A 101 15.91 -0.23 9.88
N ARG A 102 17.18 -0.04 9.54
CA ARG A 102 18.25 0.36 10.47
C ARG A 102 19.02 1.54 9.90
N GLY A 103 19.39 2.50 10.73
CA GLY A 103 20.19 3.66 10.36
C GLY A 103 19.86 4.88 11.21
N ASP A 104 20.63 5.94 11.02
CA ASP A 104 20.50 7.18 11.81
C ASP A 104 19.19 7.95 11.57
N LEU A 105 18.45 7.57 10.52
CA LEU A 105 17.13 8.08 10.23
C LEU A 105 16.05 7.56 11.19
N VAL A 106 16.29 6.40 11.82
CA VAL A 106 15.32 5.78 12.73
C VAL A 106 15.21 6.59 14.01
N MET A 107 13.97 6.83 14.45
CA MET A 107 13.69 7.53 15.70
C MET A 107 14.42 6.92 16.90
N LYS A 108 14.70 7.74 17.92
CA LYS A 108 15.24 7.24 19.20
C LYS A 108 14.23 6.46 20.02
N GLY A 109 12.94 6.68 19.79
CA GLY A 109 11.84 6.02 20.47
C GLY A 109 10.61 6.90 20.62
N TYR A 110 9.53 6.31 21.10
CA TYR A 110 8.29 7.02 21.41
C TYR A 110 8.40 7.77 22.73
N TYR A 111 7.93 9.00 22.75
CA TYR A 111 7.96 9.85 23.94
C TYR A 111 7.18 9.24 25.09
N LYS A 112 7.84 9.05 26.25
CA LYS A 112 7.27 8.42 27.45
C LYS A 112 6.61 7.05 27.25
N ALA A 113 7.02 6.31 26.22
CA ALA A 113 6.50 4.97 25.94
C ALA A 113 7.65 3.97 25.65
N PRO A 114 8.47 3.63 26.65
CA PRO A 114 9.63 2.75 26.47
C PRO A 114 9.24 1.33 26.06
N GLU A 115 8.15 0.79 26.56
CA GLU A 115 7.65 -0.54 26.22
C GLU A 115 7.30 -0.62 24.72
N LYS A 116 6.49 0.34 24.25
CA LYS A 116 6.15 0.44 22.82
C LYS A 116 7.38 0.66 21.94
N THR A 117 8.39 1.37 22.46
CA THR A 117 9.66 1.55 21.74
C THR A 117 10.40 0.22 21.59
N ALA A 118 10.47 -0.58 22.67
CA ALA A 118 11.12 -1.88 22.66
C ALA A 118 10.40 -2.91 21.77
N GLU A 119 9.08 -2.83 21.65
CA GLU A 119 8.29 -3.64 20.70
C GLU A 119 8.54 -3.25 19.23
N THR A 120 8.82 -1.96 18.99
CA THR A 120 8.95 -1.42 17.62
C THR A 120 10.39 -1.42 17.15
N ILE A 121 11.36 -1.24 18.04
CA ILE A 121 12.80 -1.27 17.72
C ILE A 121 13.42 -2.48 18.41
N VAL A 122 13.64 -3.54 17.64
CA VAL A 122 14.21 -4.80 18.14
C VAL A 122 15.62 -4.97 17.55
N ASP A 123 16.61 -5.20 18.40
CA ASP A 123 18.01 -5.37 18.01
C ASP A 123 18.55 -4.27 17.08
N GLY A 124 18.04 -3.03 17.25
CA GLY A 124 18.41 -1.87 16.46
C GLY A 124 17.74 -1.80 15.09
N TRP A 125 16.75 -2.66 14.82
CA TRP A 125 15.89 -2.61 13.64
C TRP A 125 14.55 -2.03 13.99
N LEU A 126 14.11 -1.03 13.24
CA LEU A 126 12.73 -0.56 13.25
C LEU A 126 11.87 -1.56 12.48
N HIS A 127 10.96 -2.21 13.16
CA HIS A 127 9.88 -3.00 12.57
C HIS A 127 8.78 -2.05 12.11
N THR A 128 8.67 -1.84 10.79
CA THR A 128 7.78 -0.80 10.24
C THR A 128 6.30 -1.14 10.35
N GLY A 129 5.98 -2.42 10.52
CA GLY A 129 4.62 -2.94 10.40
C GLY A 129 4.10 -2.96 8.96
N ASP A 130 4.92 -2.61 7.98
CA ASP A 130 4.60 -2.75 6.56
C ASP A 130 5.20 -4.06 6.05
N ILE A 131 4.42 -4.82 5.28
CA ILE A 131 4.83 -6.08 4.63
C ILE A 131 5.23 -5.77 3.20
N GLY A 132 6.30 -6.40 2.74
CA GLY A 132 6.79 -6.19 1.39
C GLY A 132 7.91 -7.14 1.00
N HIS A 133 8.55 -6.85 -0.11
CA HIS A 133 9.74 -7.57 -0.60
C HIS A 133 10.68 -6.63 -1.34
N LEU A 134 11.93 -7.04 -1.47
CA LEU A 134 12.90 -6.46 -2.40
C LEU A 134 12.97 -7.34 -3.64
N ASP A 135 12.81 -6.74 -4.82
CA ASP A 135 13.00 -7.45 -6.08
C ASP A 135 14.49 -7.68 -6.41
N ALA A 136 14.76 -8.39 -7.51
CA ALA A 136 16.12 -8.70 -7.95
C ALA A 136 16.95 -7.45 -8.32
N ASP A 137 16.29 -6.36 -8.69
CA ASP A 137 16.91 -5.08 -9.02
C ASP A 137 17.08 -4.17 -7.78
N GLY A 138 16.61 -4.62 -6.60
CA GLY A 138 16.68 -3.89 -5.34
C GLY A 138 15.60 -2.84 -5.16
N TYR A 139 14.51 -2.90 -5.90
CA TYR A 139 13.34 -2.06 -5.65
C TYR A 139 12.50 -2.64 -4.52
N LEU A 140 12.07 -1.77 -3.62
CA LEU A 140 11.22 -2.12 -2.50
C LEU A 140 9.75 -2.04 -2.92
N HIS A 141 9.03 -3.13 -2.71
CA HIS A 141 7.59 -3.22 -2.96
C HIS A 141 6.86 -3.37 -1.63
N ILE A 142 5.92 -2.48 -1.35
CA ILE A 142 5.03 -2.59 -0.19
C ILE A 142 3.81 -3.37 -0.62
N THR A 143 3.59 -4.51 0.02
CA THR A 143 2.40 -5.33 -0.21
C THR A 143 1.23 -4.80 0.60
N ASP A 144 1.38 -4.63 1.93
CA ASP A 144 0.34 -4.08 2.81
C ASP A 144 0.89 -3.78 4.21
N ARG A 145 -0.03 -3.41 5.13
CA ARG A 145 0.24 -3.36 6.55
C ARG A 145 -0.01 -4.70 7.22
N LYS A 146 0.91 -5.15 8.08
CA LYS A 146 0.79 -6.40 8.86
C LYS A 146 -0.56 -6.49 9.57
N LYS A 147 -1.00 -5.42 10.21
CA LYS A 147 -2.29 -5.31 10.92
C LYS A 147 -3.54 -5.28 10.02
N ASP A 148 -3.38 -5.02 8.74
CA ASP A 148 -4.49 -4.93 7.79
C ASP A 148 -4.63 -6.21 6.95
N MET A 149 -3.65 -7.11 7.02
CA MET A 149 -3.69 -8.45 6.40
C MET A 149 -4.96 -9.21 6.84
N ILE A 150 -5.59 -9.86 5.91
CA ILE A 150 -6.82 -10.64 6.10
C ILE A 150 -6.45 -12.12 6.13
N ILE A 151 -6.86 -12.83 7.18
CA ILE A 151 -6.65 -14.28 7.27
C ILE A 151 -7.96 -14.97 6.92
N THR A 152 -8.07 -15.44 5.68
CA THR A 152 -9.26 -16.10 5.15
C THR A 152 -8.98 -17.57 4.84
N GLY A 153 -9.63 -18.49 5.56
CA GLY A 153 -9.43 -19.93 5.36
C GLY A 153 -7.98 -20.39 5.52
N GLY A 154 -7.20 -19.73 6.38
CA GLY A 154 -5.77 -20.01 6.61
C GLY A 154 -4.82 -19.38 5.58
N PHE A 155 -5.34 -18.59 4.63
CA PHE A 155 -4.54 -17.88 3.65
C PHE A 155 -4.40 -16.40 4.02
N ASN A 156 -3.20 -15.87 3.87
CA ASN A 156 -2.94 -14.44 3.99
C ASN A 156 -3.36 -13.72 2.70
N VAL A 157 -4.32 -12.81 2.82
CA VAL A 157 -4.75 -11.93 1.73
C VAL A 157 -4.37 -10.51 2.08
N TYR A 158 -3.64 -9.87 1.21
CA TYR A 158 -3.22 -8.49 1.36
C TYR A 158 -4.24 -7.57 0.68
N PRO A 159 -4.95 -6.72 1.43
CA PRO A 159 -5.95 -5.80 0.88
C PRO A 159 -5.49 -5.03 -0.35
N SER A 160 -4.25 -4.54 -0.37
CA SER A 160 -3.74 -3.73 -1.48
C SER A 160 -3.67 -4.48 -2.82
N GLU A 161 -3.41 -5.80 -2.81
CA GLU A 161 -3.43 -6.61 -4.05
C GLU A 161 -4.82 -6.60 -4.68
N VAL A 162 -5.85 -6.69 -3.85
CA VAL A 162 -7.25 -6.66 -4.29
C VAL A 162 -7.66 -5.25 -4.71
N GLU A 163 -7.26 -4.25 -3.94
CA GLU A 163 -7.51 -2.83 -4.23
C GLU A 163 -6.92 -2.42 -5.58
N GLN A 164 -5.69 -2.84 -5.92
CA GLN A 164 -5.07 -2.56 -7.21
C GLN A 164 -5.90 -3.10 -8.39
N VAL A 165 -6.46 -4.30 -8.25
CA VAL A 165 -7.33 -4.87 -9.29
C VAL A 165 -8.62 -4.09 -9.42
N ILE A 166 -9.28 -3.75 -8.31
CA ILE A 166 -10.52 -2.97 -8.31
C ILE A 166 -10.29 -1.57 -8.88
N TRP A 167 -9.19 -0.90 -8.53
CA TRP A 167 -8.82 0.43 -9.07
C TRP A 167 -8.56 0.43 -10.57
N SER A 168 -8.21 -0.72 -11.18
CA SER A 168 -8.04 -0.79 -12.63
C SER A 168 -9.37 -0.68 -13.40
N HIS A 169 -10.52 -0.78 -12.72
CA HIS A 169 -11.83 -0.62 -13.34
C HIS A 169 -12.19 0.86 -13.52
N PRO A 170 -12.56 1.32 -14.74
CA PRO A 170 -12.74 2.73 -15.07
C PRO A 170 -13.88 3.42 -14.29
N ALA A 171 -14.87 2.66 -13.80
CA ALA A 171 -15.97 3.21 -13.01
C ALA A 171 -15.56 3.47 -11.54
N VAL A 172 -14.42 2.94 -11.06
CA VAL A 172 -14.00 3.04 -9.67
C VAL A 172 -13.17 4.29 -9.45
N GLN A 173 -13.60 5.13 -8.50
CA GLN A 173 -12.83 6.28 -8.04
C GLN A 173 -11.81 5.87 -7.00
N ASP A 174 -12.25 5.10 -5.98
CA ASP A 174 -11.39 4.60 -4.91
C ASP A 174 -12.02 3.36 -4.26
N CYS A 175 -11.23 2.59 -3.53
CA CYS A 175 -11.74 1.46 -2.76
C CYS A 175 -10.87 1.18 -1.53
N ALA A 176 -11.45 0.45 -0.58
CA ALA A 176 -10.74 -0.12 0.55
C ALA A 176 -11.19 -1.56 0.75
N VAL A 177 -10.23 -2.46 0.90
CA VAL A 177 -10.49 -3.87 1.19
C VAL A 177 -10.21 -4.15 2.65
N ILE A 178 -11.14 -4.85 3.30
CA ILE A 178 -11.09 -5.18 4.72
C ILE A 178 -11.50 -6.63 4.96
N GLY A 179 -10.99 -7.22 6.04
CA GLY A 179 -11.51 -8.47 6.59
C GLY A 179 -12.73 -8.21 7.45
N VAL A 180 -13.79 -8.94 7.23
CA VAL A 180 -14.98 -8.95 8.08
C VAL A 180 -15.16 -10.33 8.72
N PRO A 181 -15.74 -10.46 9.91
CA PRO A 181 -15.97 -11.75 10.56
C PRO A 181 -16.77 -12.68 9.64
N ASP A 182 -16.34 -13.92 9.54
CA ASP A 182 -17.01 -14.98 8.77
C ASP A 182 -16.90 -16.31 9.51
N GLU A 183 -18.03 -17.02 9.68
CA GLU A 183 -18.08 -18.27 10.44
C GLU A 183 -17.31 -19.40 9.77
N HIS A 184 -17.21 -19.40 8.44
CA HIS A 184 -16.56 -20.46 7.67
C HIS A 184 -15.08 -20.18 7.42
N TRP A 185 -14.75 -18.92 7.10
CA TRP A 185 -13.40 -18.52 6.69
C TRP A 185 -12.58 -17.85 7.79
N GLY A 186 -13.19 -17.57 8.95
CA GLY A 186 -12.61 -16.70 9.99
C GLY A 186 -12.75 -15.23 9.63
N GLU A 187 -12.16 -14.82 8.52
CA GLU A 187 -12.39 -13.52 7.90
C GLU A 187 -12.80 -13.68 6.44
N ALA A 188 -13.80 -12.93 6.00
CA ALA A 188 -14.15 -12.79 4.59
C ALA A 188 -13.57 -11.50 4.01
N VAL A 189 -12.99 -11.59 2.82
CA VAL A 189 -12.51 -10.43 2.07
C VAL A 189 -13.72 -9.62 1.59
N THR A 190 -13.80 -8.35 2.01
CA THR A 190 -14.88 -7.43 1.63
C THR A 190 -14.28 -6.15 1.06
N ALA A 191 -14.76 -5.70 -0.10
CA ALA A 191 -14.36 -4.44 -0.67
C ALA A 191 -15.45 -3.38 -0.46
N VAL A 192 -15.03 -2.18 -0.02
CA VAL A 192 -15.87 -0.98 0.06
C VAL A 192 -15.43 -0.06 -1.07
N VAL A 193 -16.34 0.28 -1.97
CA VAL A 193 -16.02 0.91 -3.27
C VAL A 193 -16.75 2.24 -3.41
N GLU A 194 -16.01 3.28 -3.77
CA GLU A 194 -16.48 4.60 -4.17
C GLU A 194 -16.39 4.70 -5.69
N LEU A 195 -17.48 5.03 -6.36
CA LEU A 195 -17.54 5.13 -7.82
C LEU A 195 -17.28 6.55 -8.31
N ASN A 196 -16.77 6.67 -9.53
CA ASN A 196 -16.68 7.92 -10.24
C ASN A 196 -18.09 8.49 -10.46
N ALA A 197 -18.24 9.81 -10.40
CA ALA A 197 -19.54 10.49 -10.55
C ALA A 197 -20.22 10.07 -11.87
N GLY A 198 -21.47 9.59 -11.75
CA GLY A 198 -22.29 9.16 -12.88
C GLY A 198 -21.90 7.80 -13.49
N GLN A 199 -20.92 7.11 -12.93
CA GLN A 199 -20.56 5.74 -13.35
C GLN A 199 -21.33 4.70 -12.55
N GLN A 200 -21.49 3.50 -13.14
CA GLN A 200 -22.13 2.35 -12.53
C GLN A 200 -21.34 1.08 -12.86
N VAL A 201 -21.25 0.18 -11.91
CA VAL A 201 -20.70 -1.17 -12.07
C VAL A 201 -21.38 -2.11 -11.07
N GLY A 202 -21.61 -3.36 -11.46
CA GLY A 202 -22.19 -4.37 -10.58
C GLY A 202 -21.14 -4.99 -9.63
N ALA A 203 -21.57 -5.40 -8.44
CA ALA A 203 -20.69 -6.11 -7.50
C ALA A 203 -20.11 -7.39 -8.13
N ASP A 204 -20.94 -8.16 -8.83
CA ASP A 204 -20.52 -9.40 -9.47
C ASP A 204 -19.45 -9.19 -10.55
N GLU A 205 -19.47 -8.06 -11.26
CA GLU A 205 -18.48 -7.70 -12.26
C GLU A 205 -17.10 -7.45 -11.61
N LEU A 206 -17.05 -6.68 -10.53
CA LEU A 206 -15.80 -6.44 -9.79
C LEU A 206 -15.27 -7.71 -9.11
N ILE A 207 -16.16 -8.54 -8.58
CA ILE A 207 -15.78 -9.85 -8.01
C ILE A 207 -15.21 -10.76 -9.09
N ALA A 208 -15.84 -10.82 -10.27
CA ALA A 208 -15.36 -11.62 -11.39
C ALA A 208 -13.99 -11.13 -11.88
N LEU A 209 -13.78 -9.80 -11.98
CA LEU A 209 -12.50 -9.19 -12.32
C LEU A 209 -11.40 -9.61 -11.33
N CYS A 210 -11.70 -9.57 -10.02
CA CYS A 210 -10.76 -10.02 -9.00
C CYS A 210 -10.48 -11.53 -9.07
N LYS A 211 -11.50 -12.34 -9.32
CA LYS A 211 -11.32 -13.80 -9.46
C LYS A 211 -10.45 -14.17 -10.65
N ASP A 212 -10.62 -13.48 -11.76
CA ASP A 212 -9.81 -13.69 -12.98
C ASP A 212 -8.33 -13.40 -12.73
N ARG A 213 -8.02 -12.30 -12.05
CA ARG A 213 -6.64 -11.84 -11.84
C ARG A 213 -5.94 -12.42 -10.61
N LEU A 214 -6.68 -12.71 -9.53
CA LEU A 214 -6.10 -13.08 -8.23
C LEU A 214 -6.54 -14.47 -7.74
N GLY A 215 -7.46 -15.09 -8.44
CA GLY A 215 -8.07 -16.37 -8.00
C GLY A 215 -9.14 -16.18 -6.94
N SER A 216 -9.88 -17.27 -6.67
CA SER A 216 -11.08 -17.25 -5.83
C SER A 216 -10.81 -16.98 -4.34
N VAL A 217 -9.62 -17.32 -3.86
CA VAL A 217 -9.26 -17.13 -2.44
C VAL A 217 -9.14 -15.64 -2.12
N LYS A 218 -8.40 -14.89 -2.93
CA LYS A 218 -8.13 -13.46 -2.73
C LYS A 218 -9.30 -12.56 -3.16
N ALA A 219 -10.16 -13.04 -4.06
CA ALA A 219 -11.29 -12.26 -4.55
C ALA A 219 -12.27 -11.93 -3.41
N PRO A 220 -12.85 -10.70 -3.41
CA PRO A 220 -13.86 -10.31 -2.44
C PRO A 220 -15.05 -11.28 -2.45
N LYS A 221 -15.59 -11.55 -1.27
CA LYS A 221 -16.85 -12.29 -1.10
C LYS A 221 -18.05 -11.36 -1.20
N SER A 222 -17.83 -10.08 -0.91
CA SER A 222 -18.85 -9.02 -1.01
C SER A 222 -18.25 -7.69 -1.43
N ILE A 223 -19.05 -6.88 -2.10
CA ILE A 223 -18.75 -5.48 -2.44
C ILE A 223 -19.83 -4.60 -1.79
N GLU A 224 -19.41 -3.57 -1.09
CA GLU A 224 -20.28 -2.51 -0.59
C GLU A 224 -19.97 -1.21 -1.34
N PHE A 225 -20.98 -0.59 -1.93
CA PHE A 225 -20.83 0.71 -2.56
C PHE A 225 -21.17 1.82 -1.56
N VAL A 226 -20.35 2.87 -1.55
CA VAL A 226 -20.49 4.03 -0.67
C VAL A 226 -20.36 5.32 -1.47
N ASP A 227 -21.00 6.38 -1.00
CA ASP A 227 -20.87 7.72 -1.60
C ASP A 227 -19.47 8.30 -1.39
N SER A 228 -18.85 8.00 -0.24
CA SER A 228 -17.48 8.41 0.05
C SER A 228 -16.83 7.50 1.11
N LEU A 229 -15.53 7.24 0.96
CA LEU A 229 -14.73 6.51 1.94
C LEU A 229 -14.32 7.44 3.11
N PRO A 230 -14.29 6.95 4.37
CA PRO A 230 -13.80 7.72 5.50
C PRO A 230 -12.30 8.00 5.34
N ARG A 231 -11.92 9.28 5.48
CA ARG A 231 -10.54 9.72 5.28
C ARG A 231 -10.00 10.52 6.45
N SER A 232 -8.71 10.38 6.69
CA SER A 232 -7.97 11.25 7.59
C SER A 232 -7.85 12.68 7.01
N PRO A 233 -7.47 13.68 7.83
CA PRO A 233 -7.24 15.07 7.33
C PRO A 233 -6.22 15.16 6.19
N ILE A 234 -5.33 14.18 6.07
CA ILE A 234 -4.33 14.09 4.98
C ILE A 234 -4.79 13.21 3.81
N GLY A 235 -6.09 12.86 3.74
CA GLY A 235 -6.71 12.14 2.63
C GLY A 235 -6.56 10.60 2.66
N LYS A 236 -5.92 10.02 3.66
CA LYS A 236 -5.73 8.56 3.77
C LYS A 236 -7.02 7.87 4.20
N VAL A 237 -7.43 6.79 3.50
CA VAL A 237 -8.60 5.99 3.88
C VAL A 237 -8.40 5.34 5.25
N LEU A 238 -9.41 5.48 6.11
CA LEU A 238 -9.42 4.95 7.47
C LEU A 238 -10.08 3.56 7.52
N LYS A 239 -9.33 2.51 7.14
CA LYS A 239 -9.82 1.12 7.16
C LYS A 239 -10.35 0.69 8.54
N LYS A 240 -9.78 1.26 9.63
CA LYS A 240 -10.26 1.00 10.99
C LYS A 240 -11.72 1.38 11.17
N ASP A 241 -12.13 2.53 10.63
CA ASP A 241 -13.51 3.02 10.76
C ASP A 241 -14.48 2.17 9.93
N LEU A 242 -14.03 1.71 8.75
CA LEU A 242 -14.80 0.78 7.92
C LEU A 242 -15.01 -0.57 8.64
N ARG A 243 -13.95 -1.11 9.26
CA ARG A 243 -14.04 -2.37 10.01
C ARG A 243 -14.91 -2.27 11.24
N ALA A 244 -14.95 -1.11 11.92
CA ALA A 244 -15.60 -0.94 13.21
C ALA A 244 -17.06 -1.42 13.22
N LYS A 245 -17.81 -1.21 12.12
CA LYS A 245 -19.21 -1.64 12.01
C LYS A 245 -19.40 -3.16 11.99
N TYR A 246 -18.39 -3.93 11.55
CA TYR A 246 -18.47 -5.39 11.46
C TYR A 246 -17.91 -6.10 12.69
N TRP A 247 -17.01 -5.45 13.44
CA TRP A 247 -16.30 -6.03 14.58
C TRP A 247 -16.85 -5.55 15.94
N GLN A 248 -18.05 -4.96 16.01
CA GLN A 248 -18.61 -4.40 17.23
C GLN A 248 -18.78 -5.40 18.39
N ASN A 249 -18.94 -6.69 18.11
CA ASN A 249 -19.19 -7.74 19.10
C ASN A 249 -18.23 -8.93 18.98
N VAL A 250 -17.16 -8.82 18.22
CA VAL A 250 -16.21 -9.90 17.96
C VAL A 250 -14.79 -9.36 18.06
N ASP A 251 -13.95 -9.99 18.88
CA ASP A 251 -12.53 -9.66 18.95
C ASP A 251 -11.80 -10.21 17.73
N ARG A 252 -11.12 -9.34 17.00
CA ARG A 252 -10.23 -9.75 15.93
C ARG A 252 -8.97 -10.38 16.52
N ARG A 253 -8.78 -11.67 16.29
CA ARG A 253 -7.61 -12.43 16.74
C ARG A 253 -6.51 -12.38 15.67
N ILE A 254 -5.78 -11.28 15.59
CA ILE A 254 -4.53 -11.17 14.83
C ILE A 254 -3.49 -10.57 15.75
#